data_220aa5765a1c4151559b2283b743f4bd
#
_entry.id   220aa5765a1c4151559b2283b743f4bd
#
_cell.length_a   1.000
_cell.length_b   1.000
_cell.length_c   1.000
_cell.angle_alpha   90.00
_cell.angle_beta   90.00
_cell.angle_gamma   90.00
#
_symmetry.space_group_name_H-M   'P 1'
#
loop_
_entity.id
_entity.type
_entity.pdbx_description
1 polymer ?
#
loop_
_entity_poly.entity_id
_entity_poly.type
_entity_poly.pdbx_seq_one_letter_code
_entity_poly.pdbx_strand_id
1 'polypeptide(L)'
;RNIVEDEMQRFFDFINIPTNENGYVRAAIAHLWFVIIHPMDDGNGRIARALSDMMLSRAENSPIRLYSMSSAINDSKRSYYDILELTTTGTIDISAWIEWFLQTVLTAQKNAHLTIEKVVAKARFWQLHIHNDLNPRQKKVLNRLLDAGKEGFEGGMNARKYASLCDCSRVTASRDLSDLLDKGCIKSRGAGGRSTSYDVEWESTK
;
A
#
# COMPACT_ATOMS: atom_id res chain seq x y z
N ARG A 1 -10.44 36.42 25.59
CA ARG A 1 -10.70 35.12 24.97
C ARG A 1 -9.50 34.72 24.16
N ASN A 2 -9.08 33.48 24.26
CA ASN A 2 -7.86 33.02 23.58
C ASN A 2 -8.22 32.77 22.10
N ILE A 3 -7.53 33.41 21.17
CA ILE A 3 -7.79 33.29 19.73
C ILE A 3 -7.78 31.80 19.29
N VAL A 4 -6.90 30.98 19.85
CA VAL A 4 -6.81 29.55 19.57
C VAL A 4 -8.09 28.81 19.99
N GLU A 5 -8.67 29.15 21.15
CA GLU A 5 -9.92 28.53 21.61
C GLU A 5 -11.10 28.86 20.69
N ASP A 6 -11.22 30.12 20.26
CA ASP A 6 -12.29 30.55 19.35
C ASP A 6 -12.14 29.89 17.96
N GLU A 7 -10.93 29.77 17.43
CA GLU A 7 -10.67 29.07 16.16
C GLU A 7 -10.91 27.57 16.27
N MET A 8 -10.54 26.94 17.39
CA MET A 8 -10.85 25.54 17.63
C MET A 8 -12.36 25.29 17.72
N GLN A 9 -13.14 26.20 18.30
CA GLN A 9 -14.60 26.05 18.31
C GLN A 9 -15.16 26.10 16.88
N ARG A 10 -14.73 27.06 16.05
CA ARG A 10 -15.13 27.15 14.64
C ARG A 10 -14.72 25.90 13.85
N PHE A 11 -13.54 25.37 14.13
CA PHE A 11 -13.05 24.13 13.53
C PHE A 11 -13.95 22.93 13.91
N PHE A 12 -14.33 22.79 15.18
CA PHE A 12 -15.24 21.74 15.62
C PHE A 12 -16.62 21.88 14.98
N ASP A 13 -17.14 23.08 14.85
CA ASP A 13 -18.40 23.31 14.15
C ASP A 13 -18.29 22.89 12.67
N PHE A 14 -17.19 23.26 11.99
CA PHE A 14 -16.95 22.86 10.60
C PHE A 14 -16.93 21.34 10.43
N ILE A 15 -16.20 20.59 11.25
CA ILE A 15 -16.08 19.13 11.07
C ILE A 15 -17.33 18.35 11.50
N ASN A 16 -18.24 18.94 12.31
CA ASN A 16 -19.42 18.26 12.85
C ASN A 16 -20.73 18.65 12.15
N ILE A 17 -20.82 19.81 11.53
CA ILE A 17 -22.04 20.23 10.84
C ILE A 17 -22.21 19.45 9.52
N PRO A 18 -23.34 18.73 9.34
CA PRO A 18 -23.65 18.07 8.08
C PRO A 18 -23.78 19.08 6.92
N THR A 19 -23.25 18.72 5.76
CA THR A 19 -23.27 19.57 4.57
C THR A 19 -23.30 18.70 3.30
N ASN A 20 -23.74 19.29 2.19
CA ASN A 20 -23.69 18.67 0.86
C ASN A 20 -22.35 18.90 0.14
N GLU A 21 -21.38 19.54 0.79
CA GLU A 21 -20.06 19.74 0.22
C GLU A 21 -19.31 18.42 0.06
N ASN A 22 -18.38 18.40 -0.88
CA ASN A 22 -17.55 17.22 -1.13
C ASN A 22 -16.72 16.86 0.12
N GLY A 23 -16.96 15.66 0.65
CA GLY A 23 -16.33 15.19 1.88
C GLY A 23 -14.79 15.06 1.79
N TYR A 24 -14.23 14.78 0.62
CA TYR A 24 -12.78 14.73 0.42
C TYR A 24 -12.17 16.14 0.48
N VAL A 25 -12.84 17.14 -0.10
CA VAL A 25 -12.41 18.53 -0.01
C VAL A 25 -12.48 19.02 1.45
N ARG A 26 -13.53 18.65 2.17
CA ARG A 26 -13.66 18.96 3.61
C ARG A 26 -12.54 18.31 4.43
N ALA A 27 -12.15 17.09 4.10
CA ALA A 27 -11.01 16.42 4.76
C ALA A 27 -9.69 17.17 4.52
N ALA A 28 -9.47 17.67 3.30
CA ALA A 28 -8.29 18.48 2.97
C ALA A 28 -8.28 19.81 3.76
N ILE A 29 -9.43 20.49 3.83
CA ILE A 29 -9.58 21.73 4.59
C ILE A 29 -9.37 21.48 6.08
N ALA A 30 -9.96 20.44 6.64
CA ALA A 30 -9.81 20.09 8.05
C ALA A 30 -8.35 19.84 8.45
N HIS A 31 -7.60 19.11 7.59
CA HIS A 31 -6.18 18.89 7.81
C HIS A 31 -5.39 20.20 7.87
N LEU A 32 -5.53 21.02 6.83
CA LEU A 32 -4.83 22.30 6.71
C LEU A 32 -5.16 23.23 7.86
N TRP A 33 -6.46 23.40 8.14
CA TRP A 33 -6.93 24.30 9.18
C TRP A 33 -6.39 23.92 10.56
N PHE A 34 -6.44 22.62 10.91
CA PHE A 34 -5.88 22.15 12.18
C PHE A 34 -4.35 22.38 12.27
N VAL A 35 -3.62 22.17 11.18
CA VAL A 35 -2.17 22.45 11.13
C VAL A 35 -1.88 23.93 11.31
N ILE A 36 -2.72 24.82 10.76
CA ILE A 36 -2.57 26.28 10.90
C ILE A 36 -2.89 26.75 12.31
N ILE A 37 -3.98 26.27 12.94
CA ILE A 37 -4.31 26.61 14.32
C ILE A 37 -3.18 26.21 15.27
N HIS A 38 -2.56 25.06 15.02
CA HIS A 38 -1.45 24.51 15.78
C HIS A 38 -1.69 24.48 17.30
N PRO A 39 -2.81 23.90 17.78
CA PRO A 39 -3.28 24.10 19.14
C PRO A 39 -2.47 23.36 20.22
N MET A 40 -1.54 22.49 19.84
CA MET A 40 -0.79 21.64 20.75
C MET A 40 0.71 21.97 20.72
N ASP A 41 1.40 21.78 21.84
CA ASP A 41 2.86 21.92 21.92
C ASP A 41 3.59 20.88 21.05
N ASP A 42 3.05 19.65 20.95
CA ASP A 42 3.55 18.57 20.09
C ASP A 42 2.40 17.71 19.55
N GLY A 43 2.62 17.04 18.43
CA GLY A 43 1.68 16.06 17.86
C GLY A 43 0.66 16.64 16.90
N ASN A 44 0.68 17.93 16.57
CA ASN A 44 -0.29 18.56 15.66
C ASN A 44 -0.40 17.81 14.32
N GLY A 45 0.72 17.44 13.71
CA GLY A 45 0.72 16.66 12.47
C GLY A 45 0.12 15.25 12.60
N ARG A 46 0.27 14.59 13.75
CA ARG A 46 -0.34 13.29 14.02
C ARG A 46 -1.85 13.41 14.14
N ILE A 47 -2.31 14.42 14.84
CA ILE A 47 -3.74 14.70 15.03
C ILE A 47 -4.38 15.15 13.71
N ALA A 48 -3.73 16.03 12.93
CA ALA A 48 -4.21 16.44 11.62
C ALA A 48 -4.43 15.24 10.68
N ARG A 49 -3.50 14.27 10.67
CA ARG A 49 -3.68 13.03 9.90
C ARG A 49 -4.83 12.17 10.41
N ALA A 50 -4.98 12.03 11.74
CA ALA A 50 -6.11 11.30 12.33
C ALA A 50 -7.46 11.96 12.01
N LEU A 51 -7.52 13.29 12.04
CA LEU A 51 -8.70 14.06 11.62
C LEU A 51 -9.01 13.84 10.13
N SER A 52 -7.98 13.84 9.28
CA SER A 52 -8.16 13.51 7.85
C SER A 52 -8.73 12.10 7.68
N ASP A 53 -8.19 11.13 8.42
CA ASP A 53 -8.67 9.74 8.39
C ASP A 53 -10.12 9.63 8.82
N MET A 54 -10.52 10.35 9.86
CA MET A 54 -11.91 10.44 10.31
C MET A 54 -12.84 11.07 9.24
N MET A 55 -12.43 12.20 8.67
CA MET A 55 -13.23 12.91 7.66
C MET A 55 -13.38 12.11 6.36
N LEU A 56 -12.30 11.45 5.91
CA LEU A 56 -12.33 10.57 4.75
C LEU A 56 -13.21 9.34 4.98
N SER A 57 -13.17 8.75 6.18
CA SER A 57 -14.07 7.65 6.57
C SER A 57 -15.54 8.05 6.51
N ARG A 58 -15.85 9.27 6.95
CA ARG A 58 -17.22 9.83 6.81
C ARG A 58 -17.61 10.06 5.35
N ALA A 59 -16.69 10.61 4.54
CA ALA A 59 -16.92 10.86 3.11
C ALA A 59 -17.18 9.57 2.32
N GLU A 60 -16.50 8.49 2.68
CA GLU A 60 -16.62 7.17 2.06
C GLU A 60 -17.78 6.33 2.64
N ASN A 61 -18.43 6.83 3.67
CA ASN A 61 -19.45 6.09 4.44
C ASN A 61 -18.96 4.68 4.83
N SER A 62 -17.69 4.58 5.21
CA SER A 62 -17.04 3.32 5.54
C SER A 62 -16.23 3.45 6.83
N PRO A 63 -16.50 2.62 7.86
CA PRO A 63 -15.70 2.61 9.08
C PRO A 63 -14.32 1.97 8.88
N ILE A 64 -14.14 1.21 7.78
CA ILE A 64 -12.90 0.50 7.47
C ILE A 64 -12.25 1.16 6.27
N ARG A 65 -11.02 1.63 6.46
CA ARG A 65 -10.18 2.15 5.39
C ARG A 65 -9.00 1.20 5.17
N LEU A 66 -8.82 0.82 3.91
CA LEU A 66 -7.77 -0.12 3.50
C LEU A 66 -6.50 0.59 3.03
N TYR A 67 -6.47 1.93 3.07
CA TYR A 67 -5.33 2.76 2.71
C TYR A 67 -4.91 3.68 3.85
N SER A 68 -3.67 4.14 3.84
CA SER A 68 -3.07 4.99 4.88
C SER A 68 -2.60 6.32 4.31
N MET A 69 -3.27 7.40 4.71
CA MET A 69 -2.81 8.76 4.42
C MET A 69 -1.45 9.04 5.07
N SER A 70 -1.23 8.55 6.29
CA SER A 70 0.05 8.72 6.99
C SER A 70 1.21 8.10 6.22
N SER A 71 1.04 6.91 5.60
CA SER A 71 2.06 6.29 4.77
C SER A 71 2.31 7.11 3.50
N ALA A 72 1.26 7.50 2.78
CA ALA A 72 1.39 8.26 1.55
C ALA A 72 2.04 9.64 1.76
N ILE A 73 1.72 10.32 2.86
CA ILE A 73 2.37 11.58 3.27
C ILE A 73 3.85 11.34 3.60
N ASN A 74 4.18 10.25 4.31
CA ASN A 74 5.56 9.94 4.65
C ASN A 74 6.40 9.64 3.40
N ASP A 75 5.84 8.95 2.40
CA ASP A 75 6.50 8.66 1.12
C ASP A 75 6.77 9.93 0.30
N SER A 76 5.95 10.98 0.49
CA SER A 76 6.06 12.29 -0.15
C SER A 76 6.37 13.42 0.84
N LYS A 77 7.09 13.13 1.91
CA LYS A 77 7.31 14.02 3.06
C LYS A 77 7.79 15.42 2.66
N ARG A 78 8.73 15.51 1.70
CA ARG A 78 9.25 16.79 1.25
C ARG A 78 8.15 17.63 0.60
N SER A 79 7.43 17.08 -0.36
CA SER A 79 6.35 17.80 -1.05
C SER A 79 5.21 18.20 -0.11
N TYR A 80 4.98 17.44 0.95
CA TYR A 80 4.03 17.81 2.01
C TYR A 80 4.43 19.12 2.72
N TYR A 81 5.68 19.24 3.13
CA TYR A 81 6.13 20.46 3.79
C TYR A 81 6.23 21.66 2.83
N ASP A 82 6.69 21.40 1.59
CA ASP A 82 6.78 22.44 0.56
C ASP A 82 5.39 23.04 0.27
N ILE A 83 4.34 22.21 0.12
CA ILE A 83 2.97 22.69 -0.14
C ILE A 83 2.35 23.36 1.10
N LEU A 84 2.64 22.89 2.31
CA LEU A 84 2.19 23.56 3.52
C LEU A 84 2.80 24.96 3.63
N GLU A 85 4.10 25.10 3.44
CA GLU A 85 4.80 26.40 3.47
C GLU A 85 4.22 27.34 2.40
N LEU A 86 4.08 26.87 1.15
CA LEU A 86 3.50 27.67 0.07
C LEU A 86 2.09 28.15 0.42
N THR A 87 1.25 27.28 1.01
CA THR A 87 -0.15 27.61 1.31
C THR A 87 -0.29 28.54 2.52
N THR A 88 0.58 28.39 3.54
CA THR A 88 0.51 29.18 4.78
C THR A 88 1.16 30.56 4.67
N THR A 89 2.09 30.74 3.72
CA THR A 89 2.79 32.01 3.47
C THR A 89 2.26 32.78 2.26
N GLY A 90 1.36 32.17 1.46
CA GLY A 90 0.84 32.69 0.21
C GLY A 90 -0.45 33.54 0.40
N THR A 91 -1.35 33.40 -0.57
CA THR A 91 -2.67 34.02 -0.58
C THR A 91 -3.68 33.18 0.19
N ILE A 92 -4.95 33.67 0.25
CA ILE A 92 -6.07 32.87 0.80
C ILE A 92 -6.53 31.73 -0.11
N ASP A 93 -5.94 31.60 -1.31
CA ASP A 93 -6.24 30.51 -2.23
C ASP A 93 -5.52 29.23 -1.80
N ILE A 94 -6.30 28.24 -1.39
CA ILE A 94 -5.81 26.92 -0.95
C ILE A 94 -5.99 25.83 -2.01
N SER A 95 -6.26 26.19 -3.27
CA SER A 95 -6.54 25.23 -4.35
C SER A 95 -5.38 24.25 -4.56
N ALA A 96 -4.14 24.75 -4.53
CA ALA A 96 -2.95 23.91 -4.68
C ALA A 96 -2.79 22.87 -3.54
N TRP A 97 -3.17 23.26 -2.31
CA TRP A 97 -3.22 22.32 -1.18
C TRP A 97 -4.29 21.26 -1.37
N ILE A 98 -5.50 21.64 -1.77
CA ILE A 98 -6.60 20.70 -2.00
C ILE A 98 -6.20 19.69 -3.10
N GLU A 99 -5.65 20.17 -4.20
CA GLU A 99 -5.18 19.31 -5.29
C GLU A 99 -4.11 18.31 -4.81
N TRP A 100 -3.09 18.79 -4.10
CA TRP A 100 -2.04 17.94 -3.53
C TRP A 100 -2.64 16.87 -2.57
N PHE A 101 -3.55 17.27 -1.70
CA PHE A 101 -4.19 16.36 -0.75
C PHE A 101 -5.00 15.27 -1.47
N LEU A 102 -5.83 15.64 -2.44
CA LEU A 102 -6.64 14.71 -3.22
C LEU A 102 -5.75 13.74 -4.03
N GLN A 103 -4.67 14.23 -4.61
CA GLN A 103 -3.70 13.40 -5.32
C GLN A 103 -3.01 12.41 -4.36
N THR A 104 -2.73 12.82 -3.14
CA THR A 104 -2.16 11.95 -2.09
C THR A 104 -3.16 10.86 -1.67
N VAL A 105 -4.46 11.20 -1.51
CA VAL A 105 -5.53 10.21 -1.26
C VAL A 105 -5.60 9.20 -2.40
N LEU A 106 -5.62 9.66 -3.64
CA LEU A 106 -5.68 8.80 -4.82
C LEU A 106 -4.47 7.84 -4.89
N THR A 107 -3.28 8.33 -4.58
CA THR A 107 -2.06 7.53 -4.52
C THR A 107 -2.14 6.48 -3.42
N ALA A 108 -2.61 6.85 -2.24
CA ALA A 108 -2.81 5.93 -1.12
C ALA A 108 -3.80 4.80 -1.49
N GLN A 109 -4.92 5.14 -2.13
CA GLN A 109 -5.93 4.18 -2.60
C GLN A 109 -5.37 3.22 -3.66
N LYS A 110 -4.62 3.73 -4.65
CA LYS A 110 -3.97 2.91 -5.68
C LYS A 110 -2.98 1.92 -5.07
N ASN A 111 -2.13 2.37 -4.14
CA ASN A 111 -1.15 1.51 -3.46
C ASN A 111 -1.83 0.41 -2.63
N ALA A 112 -2.91 0.76 -1.94
CA ALA A 112 -3.70 -0.22 -1.19
C ALA A 112 -4.34 -1.25 -2.12
N HIS A 113 -4.92 -0.82 -3.25
CA HIS A 113 -5.50 -1.73 -4.24
C HIS A 113 -4.48 -2.74 -4.76
N LEU A 114 -3.29 -2.29 -5.16
CA LEU A 114 -2.20 -3.17 -5.58
C LEU A 114 -1.79 -4.16 -4.48
N THR A 115 -1.76 -3.73 -3.23
CA THR A 115 -1.44 -4.59 -2.09
C THR A 115 -2.51 -5.67 -1.89
N ILE A 116 -3.78 -5.28 -1.95
CA ILE A 116 -4.92 -6.19 -1.83
C ILE A 116 -4.91 -7.22 -2.97
N GLU A 117 -4.68 -6.79 -4.20
CA GLU A 117 -4.57 -7.70 -5.35
C GLU A 117 -3.48 -8.76 -5.15
N LYS A 118 -2.30 -8.37 -4.65
CA LYS A 118 -1.21 -9.31 -4.33
C LYS A 118 -1.61 -10.30 -3.25
N VAL A 119 -2.24 -9.84 -2.18
CA VAL A 119 -2.71 -10.71 -1.07
C VAL A 119 -3.77 -11.70 -1.56
N VAL A 120 -4.75 -11.22 -2.32
CA VAL A 120 -5.82 -12.06 -2.88
C VAL A 120 -5.26 -13.08 -3.88
N ALA A 121 -4.35 -12.67 -4.75
CA ALA A 121 -3.70 -13.59 -5.70
C ALA A 121 -2.90 -14.68 -4.96
N LYS A 122 -2.16 -14.31 -3.92
CA LYS A 122 -1.42 -15.25 -3.07
C LYS A 122 -2.35 -16.22 -2.35
N ALA A 123 -3.46 -15.74 -1.79
CA ALA A 123 -4.44 -16.57 -1.12
C ALA A 123 -5.10 -17.58 -2.08
N ARG A 124 -5.48 -17.13 -3.28
CA ARG A 124 -6.04 -17.99 -4.35
C ARG A 124 -5.04 -19.06 -4.77
N PHE A 125 -3.78 -18.71 -4.96
CA PHE A 125 -2.73 -19.68 -5.29
C PHE A 125 -2.65 -20.79 -4.23
N TRP A 126 -2.59 -20.44 -2.94
CA TRP A 126 -2.52 -21.43 -1.87
C TRP A 126 -3.80 -22.28 -1.77
N GLN A 127 -4.95 -21.72 -2.07
CA GLN A 127 -6.21 -22.45 -2.12
C GLN A 127 -6.24 -23.48 -3.26
N LEU A 128 -5.74 -23.12 -4.44
CA LEU A 128 -5.63 -24.04 -5.61
C LEU A 128 -4.66 -25.21 -5.32
N HIS A 129 -3.58 -24.93 -4.59
CA HIS A 129 -2.53 -25.91 -4.31
C HIS A 129 -2.60 -26.54 -2.91
N ILE A 130 -3.77 -26.44 -2.24
CA ILE A 130 -3.95 -26.89 -0.85
C ILE A 130 -3.67 -28.39 -0.67
N HIS A 131 -3.93 -29.19 -1.69
CA HIS A 131 -3.73 -30.65 -1.69
C HIS A 131 -2.34 -31.08 -2.18
N ASN A 132 -1.50 -30.15 -2.62
CA ASN A 132 -0.15 -30.48 -3.04
C ASN A 132 0.73 -30.73 -1.82
N ASP A 133 1.34 -31.91 -1.78
CA ASP A 133 2.35 -32.23 -0.75
C ASP A 133 3.64 -31.47 -1.07
N LEU A 134 3.84 -30.34 -0.41
CA LEU A 134 4.98 -29.46 -0.59
C LEU A 134 5.88 -29.48 0.64
N ASN A 135 7.17 -29.70 0.43
CA ASN A 135 8.14 -29.65 1.50
C ASN A 135 8.41 -28.19 1.98
N PRO A 136 9.03 -27.98 3.16
CA PRO A 136 9.25 -26.65 3.72
C PRO A 136 10.08 -25.72 2.80
N ARG A 137 11.06 -26.25 2.06
CA ARG A 137 11.87 -25.46 1.14
C ARG A 137 11.04 -24.96 -0.04
N GLN A 138 10.21 -25.83 -0.61
CA GLN A 138 9.27 -25.48 -1.70
C GLN A 138 8.31 -24.38 -1.27
N LYS A 139 7.69 -24.50 -0.09
CA LYS A 139 6.81 -23.48 0.49
C LYS A 139 7.55 -22.14 0.66
N LYS A 140 8.79 -22.16 1.15
CA LYS A 140 9.64 -20.97 1.31
C LYS A 140 9.88 -20.26 -0.03
N VAL A 141 10.25 -21.03 -1.06
CA VAL A 141 10.53 -20.50 -2.40
C VAL A 141 9.26 -19.98 -3.07
N LEU A 142 8.15 -20.72 -3.00
CA LEU A 142 6.86 -20.25 -3.51
C LEU A 142 6.42 -18.95 -2.84
N ASN A 143 6.52 -18.85 -1.51
CA ASN A 143 6.20 -17.59 -0.83
C ASN A 143 7.05 -16.43 -1.34
N ARG A 144 8.37 -16.65 -1.55
CA ARG A 144 9.25 -15.62 -2.10
C ARG A 144 8.85 -15.18 -3.51
N LEU A 145 8.42 -16.12 -4.35
CA LEU A 145 7.92 -15.84 -5.70
C LEU A 145 6.57 -15.12 -5.68
N LEU A 146 5.65 -15.56 -4.82
CA LEU A 146 4.32 -14.96 -4.66
C LEU A 146 4.39 -13.53 -4.13
N ASP A 147 5.34 -13.23 -3.22
CA ASP A 147 5.56 -11.89 -2.68
C ASP A 147 6.08 -10.91 -3.74
N ALA A 148 6.72 -11.38 -4.80
CA ALA A 148 7.09 -10.56 -5.96
C ALA A 148 5.88 -10.15 -6.82
N GLY A 149 4.73 -10.84 -6.65
CA GLY A 149 3.51 -10.56 -7.39
C GLY A 149 3.55 -11.00 -8.86
N LYS A 150 2.54 -10.55 -9.63
CA LYS A 150 2.40 -10.93 -11.05
C LYS A 150 3.50 -10.37 -11.96
N GLU A 151 4.20 -9.32 -11.54
CA GLU A 151 5.35 -8.76 -12.25
C GLU A 151 6.54 -9.73 -12.27
N GLY A 152 6.51 -10.74 -11.39
CA GLY A 152 7.49 -11.81 -11.32
C GLY A 152 8.72 -11.46 -10.48
N PHE A 153 9.46 -12.51 -10.15
CA PHE A 153 10.72 -12.40 -9.42
C PHE A 153 11.84 -12.05 -10.40
N GLU A 154 12.64 -11.04 -10.11
CA GLU A 154 13.70 -10.54 -11.00
C GLU A 154 14.59 -11.67 -11.53
N GLY A 155 14.60 -11.86 -12.86
CA GLY A 155 15.30 -12.94 -13.56
C GLY A 155 14.76 -14.34 -13.27
N GLY A 156 13.57 -14.48 -12.67
CA GLY A 156 12.95 -15.75 -12.28
C GLY A 156 13.71 -16.52 -11.21
N MET A 157 13.13 -17.62 -10.72
CA MET A 157 13.78 -18.58 -9.81
C MET A 157 14.55 -19.62 -10.62
N ASN A 158 15.78 -19.88 -10.26
CA ASN A 158 16.60 -20.95 -10.81
C ASN A 158 17.26 -21.79 -9.71
N ALA A 159 17.87 -22.91 -10.05
CA ALA A 159 18.48 -23.83 -9.07
C ALA A 159 19.56 -23.15 -8.21
N ARG A 160 20.29 -22.16 -8.72
CA ARG A 160 21.30 -21.41 -7.94
C ARG A 160 20.64 -20.52 -6.90
N LYS A 161 19.60 -19.74 -7.28
CA LYS A 161 18.87 -18.86 -6.37
C LYS A 161 18.09 -19.67 -5.32
N TYR A 162 17.48 -20.78 -5.75
CA TYR A 162 16.80 -21.72 -4.85
C TYR A 162 17.76 -22.30 -3.80
N ALA A 163 18.90 -22.83 -4.24
CA ALA A 163 19.91 -23.41 -3.37
C ALA A 163 20.42 -22.40 -2.33
N SER A 164 20.68 -21.15 -2.75
CA SER A 164 21.08 -20.07 -1.86
C SER A 164 19.98 -19.69 -0.86
N LEU A 165 18.69 -19.62 -1.29
CA LEU A 165 17.57 -19.25 -0.43
C LEU A 165 17.27 -20.32 0.63
N CYS A 166 17.46 -21.59 0.28
CA CYS A 166 17.09 -22.74 1.12
C CYS A 166 18.28 -23.42 1.78
N ASP A 167 19.51 -22.93 1.57
CA ASP A 167 20.75 -23.54 2.07
C ASP A 167 20.82 -25.02 1.75
N CYS A 168 20.70 -25.38 0.46
CA CYS A 168 20.72 -26.75 -0.01
C CYS A 168 21.60 -26.91 -1.26
N SER A 169 21.88 -28.19 -1.65
CA SER A 169 22.63 -28.45 -2.85
C SER A 169 21.86 -28.05 -4.12
N ARG A 170 22.57 -27.71 -5.21
CA ARG A 170 21.97 -27.45 -6.52
C ARG A 170 21.18 -28.65 -7.07
N VAL A 171 21.60 -29.85 -6.74
CA VAL A 171 20.92 -31.12 -7.13
C VAL A 171 19.56 -31.18 -6.43
N THR A 172 19.50 -30.88 -5.11
CA THR A 172 18.26 -30.79 -4.33
C THR A 172 17.35 -29.69 -4.88
N ALA A 173 17.90 -28.52 -5.16
CA ALA A 173 17.17 -27.38 -5.72
C ALA A 173 16.54 -27.73 -7.09
N SER A 174 17.29 -28.40 -7.98
CA SER A 174 16.77 -28.81 -9.29
C SER A 174 15.65 -29.84 -9.16
N ARG A 175 15.77 -30.79 -8.23
CA ARG A 175 14.71 -31.78 -7.96
C ARG A 175 13.45 -31.11 -7.40
N ASP A 176 13.59 -30.21 -6.41
CA ASP A 176 12.47 -29.48 -5.83
C ASP A 176 11.78 -28.59 -6.88
N LEU A 177 12.52 -27.94 -7.80
CA LEU A 177 11.97 -27.14 -8.90
C LEU A 177 11.24 -28.02 -9.94
N SER A 178 11.76 -29.20 -10.28
CA SER A 178 11.07 -30.13 -11.18
C SER A 178 9.74 -30.59 -10.59
N ASP A 179 9.72 -30.96 -9.31
CA ASP A 179 8.51 -31.37 -8.60
C ASP A 179 7.47 -30.21 -8.51
N LEU A 180 7.93 -28.98 -8.31
CA LEU A 180 7.03 -27.81 -8.35
C LEU A 180 6.44 -27.56 -9.74
N LEU A 181 7.20 -27.80 -10.81
CA LEU A 181 6.74 -27.70 -12.18
C LEU A 181 5.71 -28.78 -12.48
N ASP A 182 5.98 -30.03 -12.10
CA ASP A 182 5.07 -31.17 -12.30
C ASP A 182 3.76 -30.99 -11.53
N LYS A 183 3.80 -30.32 -10.38
CA LYS A 183 2.62 -29.94 -9.55
C LYS A 183 1.90 -28.70 -10.07
N GLY A 184 2.36 -28.08 -11.15
CA GLY A 184 1.75 -26.89 -11.73
C GLY A 184 1.87 -25.63 -10.86
N CYS A 185 2.77 -25.62 -9.87
CA CYS A 185 2.99 -24.45 -9.00
C CYS A 185 3.81 -23.36 -9.68
N ILE A 186 4.68 -23.74 -10.60
CA ILE A 186 5.56 -22.84 -11.35
C ILE A 186 5.55 -23.19 -12.83
N LYS A 187 5.91 -22.22 -13.66
CA LYS A 187 6.13 -22.41 -15.11
C LYS A 187 7.52 -21.97 -15.53
N SER A 188 8.04 -22.55 -16.62
CA SER A 188 9.31 -22.13 -17.19
C SER A 188 9.16 -20.78 -17.92
N ARG A 189 10.16 -19.89 -17.76
CA ARG A 189 10.22 -18.58 -18.45
C ARG A 189 10.72 -18.64 -19.89
N GLY A 190 11.16 -19.76 -20.39
CA GLY A 190 11.69 -19.87 -21.75
C GLY A 190 12.37 -21.19 -22.03
N ALA A 191 12.88 -21.35 -23.26
CA ALA A 191 13.49 -22.57 -23.75
C ALA A 191 14.65 -23.05 -22.87
N GLY A 192 14.60 -24.34 -22.55
CA GLY A 192 15.50 -25.02 -21.63
C GLY A 192 16.99 -24.85 -21.95
N GLY A 193 17.81 -25.05 -20.94
CA GLY A 193 19.25 -24.97 -20.97
C GLY A 193 19.83 -24.72 -19.58
N ARG A 194 21.13 -24.44 -19.49
CA ARG A 194 21.84 -24.20 -18.21
C ARG A 194 21.29 -22.97 -17.42
N SER A 195 20.46 -22.14 -18.01
CA SER A 195 19.87 -20.92 -17.42
C SER A 195 18.36 -20.99 -17.25
N THR A 196 17.74 -22.16 -17.23
CA THR A 196 16.29 -22.30 -17.02
C THR A 196 15.86 -21.59 -15.73
N SER A 197 14.90 -20.69 -15.85
CA SER A 197 14.30 -19.97 -14.72
C SER A 197 12.79 -20.14 -14.74
N TYR A 198 12.18 -20.00 -13.58
CA TYR A 198 10.78 -20.30 -13.33
C TYR A 198 10.10 -19.10 -12.66
N ASP A 199 8.85 -18.92 -12.98
CA ASP A 199 7.92 -18.02 -12.30
C ASP A 199 6.72 -18.80 -11.75
N VAL A 200 5.90 -18.13 -10.93
CA VAL A 200 4.64 -18.68 -10.44
C VAL A 200 3.70 -18.95 -11.62
N GLU A 201 3.06 -20.11 -11.61
CA GLU A 201 1.89 -20.34 -12.44
C GLU A 201 0.63 -19.84 -11.71
N TRP A 202 0.14 -18.67 -12.12
CA TRP A 202 -0.99 -18.02 -11.45
C TRP A 202 -2.35 -18.59 -11.87
N GLU A 203 -2.42 -19.23 -13.04
CA GLU A 203 -3.63 -19.80 -13.59
C GLU A 203 -3.42 -21.30 -13.73
N SER A 204 -4.10 -22.08 -12.90
CA SER A 204 -4.12 -23.53 -13.09
C SER A 204 -4.95 -23.84 -14.33
N THR A 205 -4.29 -24.09 -15.45
CA THR A 205 -4.94 -24.66 -16.63
C THR A 205 -5.30 -26.10 -16.30
N LYS A 206 -6.53 -26.34 -15.85
CA LYS A 206 -7.20 -27.64 -15.91
C LYS A 206 -8.40 -27.53 -16.78
#